data_16ea7391bb93af2bc7c954d0f293ee67
#
_entry.id   16ea7391bb93af2bc7c954d0f293ee67
#
_cell.length_a   1.000
_cell.length_b   1.000
_cell.length_c   1.000
_cell.angle_alpha   90.00
_cell.angle_beta   90.00
_cell.angle_gamma   90.00
#
_symmetry.space_group_name_H-M   'P 1'
#
loop_
_entity.id
_entity.type
_entity.pdbx_description
1 polymer ?
#
loop_
_entity_poly.entity_id
_entity_poly.type
_entity_poly.pdbx_seq_one_letter_code
_entity_poly.pdbx_strand_id
1 'polypeptide(L)'
;MILSNVLTIIIPVYNERKTIRQIINKVLRIKNLKKQIIIVDDGSTDGTTEILKTISNQNIYKIIYSKNNMGKGHAIKLAQPHVQGEFVIIQDADLEYNPNDIKKIIKVFKNKNNKVVYGSRVLNTNRYKKNNFISIIRVFANHMLTIISNIINNQNLTDAHT
;
A
#
# COMPACT_ATOMS: atom_id res chain seq x y z
N MET A 1 21.73 -3.56 6.28
CA MET A 1 21.89 -2.36 7.15
C MET A 1 20.59 -1.56 7.10
N ILE A 2 19.95 -1.26 8.25
CA ILE A 2 18.70 -0.48 8.31
C ILE A 2 19.06 1.01 8.34
N LEU A 3 18.44 1.80 7.48
CA LEU A 3 18.64 3.24 7.38
C LEU A 3 17.65 3.98 8.27
N SER A 4 18.16 4.74 9.26
CA SER A 4 17.31 5.53 10.17
C SER A 4 16.55 6.64 9.44
N ASN A 5 15.31 6.87 9.84
CA ASN A 5 14.40 7.87 9.28
C ASN A 5 14.13 7.72 7.76
N VAL A 6 14.35 6.55 7.18
CA VAL A 6 14.00 6.24 5.80
C VAL A 6 12.72 5.40 5.78
N LEU A 7 11.79 5.75 4.90
CA LEU A 7 10.60 4.97 4.62
C LEU A 7 10.79 4.13 3.37
N THR A 8 10.66 2.82 3.48
CA THR A 8 10.51 1.95 2.31
C THR A 8 9.05 1.91 1.88
N ILE A 9 8.78 2.27 0.64
CA ILE A 9 7.47 2.20 0.01
C ILE A 9 7.50 1.00 -0.96
N ILE A 10 6.73 -0.03 -0.65
CA ILE A 10 6.57 -1.21 -1.51
C ILE A 10 5.31 -1.00 -2.33
N ILE A 11 5.44 -1.10 -3.66
CA ILE A 11 4.32 -0.99 -4.61
C ILE A 11 4.16 -2.35 -5.28
N PRO A 12 3.28 -3.24 -4.77
CA PRO A 12 2.91 -4.46 -5.48
C PRO A 12 2.02 -4.08 -6.66
N VAL A 13 2.28 -4.71 -7.82
CA VAL A 13 1.63 -4.38 -9.08
C VAL A 13 1.20 -5.66 -9.79
N TYR A 14 -0.05 -5.72 -10.24
CA TYR A 14 -0.53 -6.75 -11.14
C TYR A 14 -1.63 -6.20 -12.04
N ASN A 15 -1.37 -6.14 -13.36
CA ASN A 15 -2.31 -5.64 -14.37
C ASN A 15 -2.82 -4.22 -14.11
N GLU A 16 -1.89 -3.29 -13.87
CA GLU A 16 -2.16 -1.89 -13.55
C GLU A 16 -1.67 -0.91 -14.63
N ARG A 17 -1.80 -1.32 -15.90
CA ARG A 17 -1.34 -0.52 -17.07
C ARG A 17 -1.84 0.92 -17.05
N LYS A 18 -3.07 1.15 -16.60
CA LYS A 18 -3.70 2.49 -16.63
C LYS A 18 -3.23 3.40 -15.50
N THR A 19 -2.83 2.84 -14.37
CA THR A 19 -2.61 3.55 -13.11
C THR A 19 -1.14 3.62 -12.71
N ILE A 20 -0.32 2.66 -13.13
CA ILE A 20 1.06 2.50 -12.66
C ILE A 20 1.94 3.75 -12.83
N ARG A 21 1.89 4.43 -13.97
CA ARG A 21 2.65 5.68 -14.14
C ARG A 21 2.19 6.79 -13.20
N GLN A 22 0.89 6.88 -12.96
CA GLN A 22 0.33 7.91 -12.10
C GLN A 22 0.70 7.68 -10.64
N ILE A 23 0.61 6.44 -10.14
CA ILE A 23 0.95 6.13 -8.75
C ILE A 23 2.45 6.37 -8.49
N ILE A 24 3.32 5.92 -9.38
CA ILE A 24 4.76 6.14 -9.27
C ILE A 24 5.05 7.65 -9.21
N ASN A 25 4.48 8.44 -10.11
CA ASN A 25 4.68 9.89 -10.12
C ASN A 25 4.16 10.55 -8.82
N LYS A 26 3.01 10.12 -8.30
CA LYS A 26 2.48 10.63 -7.03
C LYS A 26 3.42 10.31 -5.86
N VAL A 27 3.92 9.08 -5.79
CA VAL A 27 4.87 8.66 -4.75
C VAL A 27 6.19 9.42 -4.86
N LEU A 28 6.73 9.60 -6.06
CA LEU A 28 7.95 10.37 -6.29
C LEU A 28 7.81 11.83 -5.84
N ARG A 29 6.65 12.44 -6.05
CA ARG A 29 6.36 13.84 -5.68
C ARG A 29 6.18 14.08 -4.18
N ILE A 30 6.12 13.07 -3.34
CA ILE A 30 6.04 13.26 -1.87
C ILE A 30 7.33 13.95 -1.41
N LYS A 31 7.23 15.22 -1.00
CA LYS A 31 8.37 16.04 -0.53
C LYS A 31 8.61 15.83 0.97
N ASN A 32 9.83 16.17 1.43
CA ASN A 32 10.23 16.17 2.84
C ASN A 32 10.17 14.78 3.50
N LEU A 33 10.44 13.73 2.71
CA LEU A 33 10.48 12.36 3.18
C LEU A 33 11.65 11.63 2.49
N LYS A 34 12.59 11.13 3.30
CA LYS A 34 13.60 10.19 2.81
C LYS A 34 12.91 8.87 2.51
N LYS A 35 12.89 8.44 1.26
CA LYS A 35 12.16 7.25 0.84
C LYS A 35 13.01 6.35 -0.04
N GLN A 36 12.80 5.06 0.12
CA GLN A 36 13.22 3.99 -0.76
C GLN A 36 11.97 3.45 -1.45
N ILE A 37 11.96 3.35 -2.76
CA ILE A 37 10.80 2.85 -3.52
C ILE A 37 11.16 1.51 -4.13
N ILE A 38 10.40 0.47 -3.81
CA ILE A 38 10.52 -0.87 -4.37
C ILE A 38 9.21 -1.18 -5.09
N ILE A 39 9.29 -1.51 -6.37
CA ILE A 39 8.13 -1.90 -7.18
C ILE A 39 8.25 -3.40 -7.46
N VAL A 40 7.18 -4.14 -7.29
CA VAL A 40 7.14 -5.58 -7.59
C VAL A 40 6.01 -5.87 -8.57
N ASP A 41 6.38 -6.20 -9.78
CA ASP A 41 5.44 -6.68 -10.80
C ASP A 41 5.20 -8.18 -10.61
N ASP A 42 4.00 -8.55 -10.20
CA ASP A 42 3.61 -9.92 -9.92
C ASP A 42 3.10 -10.65 -11.17
N GLY A 43 3.87 -10.59 -12.24
CA GLY A 43 3.60 -11.31 -13.49
C GLY A 43 2.46 -10.68 -14.30
N SER A 44 2.46 -9.36 -14.48
CA SER A 44 1.45 -8.66 -15.28
C SER A 44 1.45 -9.09 -16.74
N THR A 45 0.26 -9.13 -17.36
CA THR A 45 0.02 -9.56 -18.74
C THR A 45 -0.65 -8.51 -19.64
N ASP A 46 -0.97 -7.33 -19.06
CA ASP A 46 -1.72 -6.26 -19.75
C ASP A 46 -0.86 -5.14 -20.36
N GLY A 47 0.48 -5.30 -20.33
CA GLY A 47 1.42 -4.27 -20.76
C GLY A 47 1.99 -3.42 -19.63
N THR A 48 1.66 -3.73 -18.38
CA THR A 48 2.24 -3.07 -17.19
C THR A 48 3.74 -3.26 -17.11
N THR A 49 4.23 -4.49 -17.36
CA THR A 49 5.66 -4.84 -17.35
C THR A 49 6.45 -3.98 -18.34
N GLU A 50 5.95 -3.79 -19.55
CA GLU A 50 6.58 -2.97 -20.59
C GLU A 50 6.68 -1.51 -20.15
N ILE A 51 5.62 -0.98 -19.50
CA ILE A 51 5.66 0.35 -18.92
C ILE A 51 6.74 0.46 -17.86
N LEU A 52 6.81 -0.50 -16.94
CA LEU A 52 7.80 -0.50 -15.85
C LEU A 52 9.23 -0.54 -16.39
N LYS A 53 9.51 -1.31 -17.45
CA LYS A 53 10.83 -1.37 -18.13
C LYS A 53 11.25 -0.03 -18.72
N THR A 54 10.30 0.85 -19.08
CA THR A 54 10.63 2.19 -19.62
C THR A 54 10.87 3.23 -18.53
N ILE A 55 10.62 2.90 -17.26
CA ILE A 55 10.79 3.85 -16.16
C ILE A 55 12.25 3.84 -15.72
N SER A 56 12.96 4.92 -16.04
CA SER A 56 14.29 5.18 -15.54
C SER A 56 14.22 6.37 -14.59
N ASN A 57 14.31 6.11 -13.28
CA ASN A 57 14.30 7.17 -12.27
C ASN A 57 15.22 6.79 -11.11
N GLN A 58 16.21 7.62 -10.84
CA GLN A 58 17.22 7.40 -9.78
C GLN A 58 16.61 7.29 -8.36
N ASN A 59 15.40 7.79 -8.17
CA ASN A 59 14.70 7.70 -6.89
C ASN A 59 13.95 6.38 -6.70
N ILE A 60 13.87 5.51 -7.72
CA ILE A 60 13.36 4.15 -7.61
C ILE A 60 14.54 3.24 -7.31
N TYR A 61 14.51 2.64 -6.12
CA TYR A 61 15.60 1.79 -5.66
C TYR A 61 15.67 0.47 -6.44
N LYS A 62 14.50 -0.17 -6.66
CA LYS A 62 14.44 -1.46 -7.35
C LYS A 62 13.08 -1.72 -7.98
N ILE A 63 13.10 -2.36 -9.15
CA ILE A 63 11.92 -2.98 -9.76
C ILE A 63 12.20 -4.49 -9.85
N ILE A 64 11.29 -5.30 -9.33
CA ILE A 64 11.37 -6.76 -9.30
C ILE A 64 10.26 -7.29 -10.20
N TYR A 65 10.57 -8.28 -11.03
CA TYR A 65 9.63 -8.92 -11.94
C TYR A 65 9.45 -10.38 -11.54
N SER A 66 8.23 -10.76 -11.17
CA SER A 66 7.84 -12.17 -10.98
C SER A 66 7.47 -12.81 -12.32
N LYS A 67 7.76 -14.09 -12.48
CA LYS A 67 7.36 -14.82 -13.70
C LYS A 67 5.86 -15.06 -13.78
N ASN A 68 5.23 -15.31 -12.63
CA ASN A 68 3.81 -15.65 -12.51
C ASN A 68 3.16 -14.82 -11.43
N ASN A 69 1.86 -14.62 -11.56
CA ASN A 69 1.06 -14.03 -10.49
C ASN A 69 0.92 -15.01 -9.32
N MET A 70 1.45 -14.64 -8.18
CA MET A 70 1.39 -15.38 -6.93
C MET A 70 0.64 -14.62 -5.83
N GLY A 71 0.11 -13.45 -6.17
CA GLY A 71 -0.66 -12.58 -5.30
C GLY A 71 0.14 -11.55 -4.49
N LYS A 72 -0.56 -10.54 -3.98
CA LYS A 72 0.00 -9.39 -3.27
C LYS A 72 0.98 -9.78 -2.13
N GLY A 73 0.63 -10.82 -1.36
CA GLY A 73 1.48 -11.30 -0.26
C GLY A 73 2.83 -11.81 -0.74
N HIS A 74 2.87 -12.52 -1.88
CA HIS A 74 4.10 -12.98 -2.50
C HIS A 74 4.93 -11.80 -3.01
N ALA A 75 4.32 -10.84 -3.68
CA ALA A 75 5.02 -9.63 -4.14
C ALA A 75 5.68 -8.88 -2.99
N ILE A 76 5.01 -8.76 -1.85
CA ILE A 76 5.59 -8.15 -0.64
C ILE A 76 6.79 -8.96 -0.12
N LYS A 77 6.70 -10.30 -0.10
CA LYS A 77 7.81 -11.17 0.30
C LYS A 77 9.03 -11.01 -0.62
N LEU A 78 8.83 -10.84 -1.92
CA LEU A 78 9.92 -10.58 -2.87
C LEU A 78 10.62 -9.23 -2.60
N ALA A 79 9.88 -8.22 -2.13
CA ALA A 79 10.46 -6.93 -1.76
C ALA A 79 11.25 -7.00 -0.45
N GLN A 80 10.87 -7.87 0.48
CA GLN A 80 11.39 -7.90 1.86
C GLN A 80 12.94 -7.94 1.95
N PRO A 81 13.69 -8.76 1.18
CA PRO A 81 15.16 -8.78 1.25
C PRO A 81 15.84 -7.46 0.84
N HIS A 82 15.09 -6.58 0.18
CA HIS A 82 15.59 -5.31 -0.34
C HIS A 82 15.20 -4.10 0.52
N VAL A 83 14.41 -4.31 1.57
CA VAL A 83 14.00 -3.27 2.49
C VAL A 83 15.21 -2.78 3.29
N GLN A 84 15.43 -1.46 3.26
CA GLN A 84 16.49 -0.79 4.01
C GLN A 84 15.96 0.28 4.96
N GLY A 85 14.71 0.74 4.77
CA GLY A 85 14.11 1.76 5.60
C GLY A 85 13.71 1.25 6.99
N GLU A 86 13.79 2.13 7.97
CA GLU A 86 13.30 1.88 9.34
C GLU A 86 11.79 1.62 9.37
N PHE A 87 11.06 2.27 8.46
CA PHE A 87 9.63 2.12 8.30
C PHE A 87 9.31 1.51 6.94
N VAL A 88 8.26 0.71 6.90
CA VAL A 88 7.76 0.09 5.65
C VAL A 88 6.29 0.44 5.48
N ILE A 89 5.90 0.83 4.28
CA ILE A 89 4.50 0.98 3.89
C ILE A 89 4.24 0.28 2.57
N ILE A 90 3.05 -0.29 2.45
CA ILE A 90 2.55 -0.85 1.21
C ILE A 90 1.63 0.19 0.57
N GLN A 91 1.88 0.52 -0.70
CA GLN A 91 1.08 1.43 -1.51
C GLN A 91 0.52 0.66 -2.69
N ASP A 92 -0.79 0.49 -2.75
CA ASP A 92 -1.45 -0.15 -3.87
C ASP A 92 -1.36 0.71 -5.15
N ALA A 93 -1.32 0.05 -6.29
CA ALA A 93 -1.10 0.70 -7.57
C ALA A 93 -2.39 1.19 -8.26
N ASP A 94 -3.57 0.86 -7.73
CA ASP A 94 -4.90 1.12 -8.26
C ASP A 94 -5.44 2.54 -8.05
N LEU A 95 -4.69 3.41 -7.38
CA LEU A 95 -5.06 4.79 -7.02
C LEU A 95 -6.20 4.91 -5.99
N GLU A 96 -6.66 3.82 -5.37
CA GLU A 96 -7.69 3.91 -4.31
C GLU A 96 -7.19 4.71 -3.09
N TYR A 97 -5.90 4.59 -2.78
CA TYR A 97 -5.25 5.32 -1.69
C TYR A 97 -4.41 6.48 -2.20
N ASN A 98 -4.54 7.63 -1.55
CA ASN A 98 -3.74 8.80 -1.90
C ASN A 98 -2.34 8.71 -1.25
N PRO A 99 -1.24 8.66 -2.02
CA PRO A 99 0.12 8.62 -1.46
C PRO A 99 0.46 9.79 -0.53
N ASN A 100 -0.23 10.92 -0.61
CA ASN A 100 -0.02 12.03 0.32
C ASN A 100 -0.42 11.71 1.77
N ASP A 101 -1.30 10.72 1.97
CA ASP A 101 -1.69 10.28 3.32
C ASP A 101 -0.56 9.52 4.03
N ILE A 102 0.44 9.05 3.32
CA ILE A 102 1.69 8.48 3.87
C ILE A 102 2.31 9.42 4.91
N LYS A 103 2.28 10.74 4.67
CA LYS A 103 2.80 11.72 5.63
C LYS A 103 2.06 11.68 6.98
N LYS A 104 0.75 11.48 6.94
CA LYS A 104 -0.09 11.38 8.15
C LYS A 104 0.25 10.11 8.92
N ILE A 105 0.38 8.98 8.21
CA ILE A 105 0.73 7.67 8.79
C ILE A 105 2.11 7.73 9.46
N ILE A 106 3.12 8.29 8.79
CA ILE A 106 4.47 8.45 9.36
C ILE A 106 4.46 9.33 10.61
N LYS A 107 3.64 10.38 10.65
CA LYS A 107 3.53 11.24 11.84
C LYS A 107 3.04 10.45 13.06
N VAL A 108 2.14 9.48 12.86
CA VAL A 108 1.65 8.58 13.92
C VAL A 108 2.73 7.59 14.35
N PHE A 109 3.52 7.06 13.42
CA PHE A 109 4.65 6.17 13.72
C PHE A 109 5.73 6.79 14.58
N LYS A 110 5.97 8.10 14.45
CA LYS A 110 6.96 8.81 15.28
C LYS A 110 6.60 8.82 16.77
N ASN A 111 5.37 8.46 17.10
CA ASN A 111 5.01 8.17 18.48
C ASN A 111 5.55 6.78 18.84
N LYS A 112 6.61 6.73 19.67
CA LYS A 112 7.49 5.57 19.93
C LYS A 112 6.81 4.26 20.35
N ASN A 113 5.51 4.29 20.66
CA ASN A 113 4.77 3.11 21.11
C ASN A 113 4.04 2.36 19.98
N ASN A 114 4.00 2.91 18.77
CA ASN A 114 3.27 2.29 17.67
C ASN A 114 4.20 1.39 16.84
N LYS A 115 3.97 0.08 16.86
CA LYS A 115 4.69 -0.89 16.02
C LYS A 115 4.06 -1.04 14.64
N VAL A 116 2.73 -0.88 14.56
CA VAL A 116 1.94 -1.00 13.33
C VAL A 116 0.90 0.10 13.30
N VAL A 117 0.72 0.72 12.15
CA VAL A 117 -0.30 1.75 11.91
C VAL A 117 -1.09 1.36 10.67
N TYR A 118 -2.39 1.25 10.81
CA TYR A 118 -3.31 0.99 9.70
C TYR A 118 -3.98 2.29 9.25
N GLY A 119 -4.08 2.48 7.94
CA GLY A 119 -5.00 3.45 7.36
C GLY A 119 -6.45 2.99 7.58
N SER A 120 -7.39 3.91 7.58
CA SER A 120 -8.82 3.57 7.63
C SER A 120 -9.57 4.43 6.63
N ARG A 121 -10.37 3.79 5.77
CA ARG A 121 -11.22 4.45 4.77
C ARG A 121 -12.47 5.06 5.38
N VAL A 122 -12.76 4.73 6.64
CA VAL A 122 -14.05 5.03 7.28
C VAL A 122 -13.94 6.05 8.41
N LEU A 123 -12.74 6.46 8.80
CA LEU A 123 -12.55 7.55 9.72
C LEU A 123 -13.13 8.84 9.11
N ASN A 124 -14.08 9.45 9.81
CA ASN A 124 -14.77 10.68 9.39
C ASN A 124 -15.68 10.54 8.15
N THR A 125 -16.00 9.33 7.73
CA THR A 125 -16.97 9.10 6.64
C THR A 125 -18.18 8.32 7.12
N ASN A 126 -19.36 8.68 6.59
CA ASN A 126 -20.58 7.91 6.89
C ASN A 126 -20.56 6.64 6.02
N ARG A 127 -20.30 5.47 6.64
CA ARG A 127 -20.15 4.16 5.97
C ARG A 127 -21.34 3.79 5.07
N TYR A 128 -22.54 4.25 5.44
CA TYR A 128 -23.80 3.83 4.81
C TYR A 128 -24.36 4.82 3.77
N LYS A 129 -23.56 5.80 3.35
CA LYS A 129 -24.01 6.86 2.40
C LYS A 129 -24.15 6.42 0.94
N LYS A 130 -24.00 5.14 0.62
CA LYS A 130 -24.17 4.60 -0.74
C LYS A 130 -25.57 4.00 -0.92
N ASN A 131 -26.33 4.52 -1.88
CA ASN A 131 -27.73 4.19 -2.12
C ASN A 131 -28.03 2.82 -2.76
N ASN A 132 -27.07 1.92 -2.94
CA ASN A 132 -27.28 0.60 -3.54
C ASN A 132 -27.27 -0.51 -2.51
N PHE A 133 -28.29 -1.38 -2.52
CA PHE A 133 -28.48 -2.51 -1.62
C PHE A 133 -27.23 -3.43 -1.54
N ILE A 134 -26.60 -3.77 -2.67
CA ILE A 134 -25.35 -4.57 -2.73
C ILE A 134 -24.20 -3.87 -2.01
N SER A 135 -24.14 -2.54 -2.11
CA SER A 135 -23.14 -1.73 -1.42
C SER A 135 -23.32 -1.77 0.10
N ILE A 136 -24.55 -1.77 0.59
CA ILE A 136 -24.89 -1.85 2.02
C ILE A 136 -24.48 -3.22 2.57
N ILE A 137 -24.80 -4.32 1.87
CA ILE A 137 -24.41 -5.68 2.26
C ILE A 137 -22.89 -5.81 2.35
N ARG A 138 -22.14 -5.28 1.37
CA ARG A 138 -20.66 -5.30 1.39
C ARG A 138 -20.10 -4.52 2.57
N VAL A 139 -20.65 -3.35 2.87
CA VAL A 139 -20.24 -2.54 4.03
C VAL A 139 -20.51 -3.26 5.33
N PHE A 140 -21.68 -3.91 5.45
CA PHE A 140 -22.03 -4.70 6.63
C PHE A 140 -21.10 -5.90 6.80
N ALA A 141 -20.83 -6.67 5.73
CA ALA A 141 -19.92 -7.81 5.77
C ALA A 141 -18.50 -7.38 6.20
N ASN A 142 -17.97 -6.30 5.64
CA ASN A 142 -16.66 -5.77 6.03
C ASN A 142 -16.63 -5.31 7.49
N HIS A 143 -17.73 -4.74 7.99
CA HIS A 143 -17.84 -4.34 9.39
C HIS A 143 -17.84 -5.55 10.32
N MET A 144 -18.60 -6.59 10.00
CA MET A 144 -18.62 -7.86 10.75
C MET A 144 -17.23 -8.52 10.78
N LEU A 145 -16.53 -8.57 9.64
CA LEU A 145 -15.18 -9.10 9.57
C LEU A 145 -14.20 -8.27 10.43
N THR A 146 -14.35 -6.95 10.45
CA THR A 146 -13.53 -6.09 11.33
C THR A 146 -13.77 -6.38 12.80
N ILE A 147 -15.02 -6.57 13.22
CA ILE A 147 -15.38 -6.94 14.60
C ILE A 147 -14.77 -8.28 14.98
N ILE A 148 -14.94 -9.29 14.12
CA ILE A 148 -14.37 -10.62 14.35
C ILE A 148 -12.84 -10.58 14.46
N SER A 149 -12.18 -9.85 13.54
CA SER A 149 -10.74 -9.65 13.60
C SER A 149 -10.29 -8.97 14.89
N ASN A 150 -11.00 -7.96 15.34
CA ASN A 150 -10.70 -7.26 16.60
C ASN A 150 -10.81 -8.19 17.82
N ILE A 151 -11.83 -9.04 17.85
CA ILE A 151 -12.03 -10.02 18.96
C ILE A 151 -10.91 -11.06 18.95
N ILE A 152 -10.63 -11.67 17.80
CA ILE A 152 -9.62 -12.75 17.69
C ILE A 152 -8.21 -12.25 18.00
N ASN A 153 -7.87 -11.04 17.53
CA ASN A 153 -6.52 -10.52 17.63
C ASN A 153 -6.33 -9.51 18.79
N ASN A 154 -7.35 -9.31 19.62
CA ASN A 154 -7.36 -8.34 20.70
C ASN A 154 -6.89 -6.93 20.21
N GLN A 155 -7.50 -6.46 19.12
CA GLN A 155 -7.19 -5.21 18.44
C GLN A 155 -8.38 -4.28 18.45
N ASN A 156 -8.14 -3.01 18.11
CA ASN A 156 -9.20 -2.00 18.01
C ASN A 156 -9.09 -1.26 16.65
N LEU A 157 -9.25 -2.01 15.56
CA LEU A 157 -9.24 -1.47 14.21
C LEU A 157 -10.62 -0.95 13.83
N THR A 158 -10.65 0.13 13.07
CA THR A 158 -11.88 0.68 12.48
C THR A 158 -12.17 0.11 11.09
N ASP A 159 -11.14 -0.40 10.39
CA ASP A 159 -11.22 -1.03 9.08
C ASP A 159 -10.10 -2.07 8.96
N ALA A 160 -10.45 -3.35 8.93
CA ALA A 160 -9.48 -4.46 8.83
C ALA A 160 -9.13 -4.84 7.38
N HIS A 161 -9.76 -4.21 6.39
CA HIS A 161 -9.63 -4.51 4.95
C HIS A 161 -8.93 -3.39 4.17
N THR A 162 -8.04 -2.67 4.79
CA THR A 162 -7.21 -1.64 4.12
C THR A 162 -5.89 -2.21 3.64
#